data_e0c88a1dfbabfb9f3236d2b97dde3df4
#
_entry.id   e0c88a1dfbabfb9f3236d2b97dde3df4
#
_cell.length_a   1.000
_cell.length_b   1.000
_cell.length_c   1.000
_cell.angle_alpha   90.00
_cell.angle_beta   90.00
_cell.angle_gamma   90.00
#
_symmetry.space_group_name_H-M   'P 1'
#
loop_
_entity.id
_entity.type
_entity.pdbx_description
1 polymer ?
#
loop_
_entity_poly.entity_id
_entity_poly.type
_entity_poly.pdbx_seq_one_letter_code
_entity_poly.pdbx_strand_id
1 'polypeptide(L)'
;FYRLVDTCLYEYEFEPMVVYGLFNEGERRKILTSPRLMKDLAYQWKTDGITTQAKLNEILERDRHVEELVKLMGKLSRRRLNGVDIERITRWVDTFDISIEMADYAFRCNEFRGNITLKDVEEKLIQWLEADIKNYDQAVIFEKENEKINKSKATRRKGKTNVYRTGAEMKALERQGEPGSIIKSEDAGVINQISGDTGSADGDGNDLLRMFGD
;
A
#
# COMPACT_ATOMS: atom_id res chain seq x y z
N PHE A 1 -33.65 26.81 1.10
CA PHE A 1 -32.48 26.81 0.21
C PHE A 1 -32.00 28.24 -0.10
N TYR A 2 -32.84 29.24 -0.33
CA TYR A 2 -32.40 30.61 -0.63
C TYR A 2 -31.39 31.14 0.40
N ARG A 3 -31.64 30.98 1.70
CA ARG A 3 -30.71 31.39 2.75
C ARG A 3 -29.35 30.64 2.67
N LEU A 4 -29.36 29.39 2.22
CA LEU A 4 -28.11 28.64 2.04
C LEU A 4 -27.30 29.19 0.87
N VAL A 5 -27.97 29.53 -0.24
CA VAL A 5 -27.32 30.14 -1.39
C VAL A 5 -26.71 31.49 -1.02
N ASP A 6 -27.47 32.33 -0.26
CA ASP A 6 -26.98 33.63 0.23
C ASP A 6 -25.75 33.43 1.15
N THR A 7 -25.80 32.49 2.09
CA THR A 7 -24.65 32.14 2.94
C THR A 7 -23.45 31.70 2.11
N CYS A 8 -23.64 30.83 1.12
CA CYS A 8 -22.54 30.35 0.26
C CYS A 8 -21.90 31.48 -0.54
N LEU A 9 -22.71 32.38 -1.11
CA LEU A 9 -22.20 33.46 -1.97
C LEU A 9 -21.56 34.60 -1.16
N TYR A 10 -22.18 35.01 -0.04
CA TYR A 10 -21.80 36.23 0.69
C TYR A 10 -20.98 35.98 1.95
N GLU A 11 -21.18 34.85 2.63
CA GLU A 11 -20.44 34.55 3.86
C GLU A 11 -19.26 33.60 3.60
N TYR A 12 -19.43 32.65 2.66
CA TYR A 12 -18.41 31.66 2.32
C TYR A 12 -17.58 32.06 1.10
N GLU A 13 -18.03 33.13 0.40
CA GLU A 13 -17.37 33.66 -0.80
C GLU A 13 -17.18 32.60 -1.92
N PHE A 14 -18.17 31.70 -2.04
CA PHE A 14 -18.15 30.71 -3.10
C PHE A 14 -18.45 31.36 -4.45
N GLU A 15 -17.70 30.97 -5.48
CA GLU A 15 -18.09 31.28 -6.84
C GLU A 15 -19.46 30.66 -7.18
N PRO A 16 -20.29 31.28 -8.03
CA PRO A 16 -21.60 30.74 -8.38
C PRO A 16 -21.57 29.29 -8.90
N MET A 17 -20.51 28.93 -9.62
CA MET A 17 -20.33 27.54 -10.12
C MET A 17 -20.04 26.55 -9.01
N VAL A 18 -19.41 26.98 -7.90
CA VAL A 18 -19.20 26.14 -6.71
C VAL A 18 -20.53 25.88 -6.01
N VAL A 19 -21.39 26.91 -5.92
CA VAL A 19 -22.73 26.73 -5.35
C VAL A 19 -23.55 25.76 -6.22
N TYR A 20 -23.48 25.87 -7.54
CA TYR A 20 -24.11 24.90 -8.44
C TYR A 20 -23.57 23.49 -8.22
N GLY A 21 -22.25 23.33 -8.14
CA GLY A 21 -21.59 22.05 -7.82
C GLY A 21 -22.03 21.47 -6.47
N LEU A 22 -22.22 22.32 -5.45
CA LEU A 22 -22.71 21.92 -4.14
C LEU A 22 -24.10 21.26 -4.21
N PHE A 23 -25.01 21.82 -5.01
CA PHE A 23 -26.33 21.23 -5.21
C PHE A 23 -26.28 19.93 -5.99
N ASN A 24 -25.44 19.83 -7.03
CA ASN A 24 -25.23 18.58 -7.78
C ASN A 24 -24.69 17.49 -6.86
N GLU A 25 -23.72 17.82 -6.02
CA GLU A 25 -23.16 16.87 -5.05
C GLU A 25 -24.20 16.46 -4.00
N GLY A 26 -25.02 17.40 -3.56
CA GLY A 26 -26.15 17.13 -2.67
C GLY A 26 -27.17 16.15 -3.27
N GLU A 27 -27.44 16.26 -4.57
CA GLU A 27 -28.28 15.34 -5.33
C GLU A 27 -27.63 13.96 -5.44
N ARG A 28 -26.37 13.89 -5.81
CA ARG A 28 -25.58 12.65 -5.89
C ARG A 28 -25.57 11.89 -4.57
N ARG A 29 -25.40 12.59 -3.46
CA ARG A 29 -25.44 12.02 -2.09
C ARG A 29 -26.87 11.79 -1.57
N LYS A 30 -27.91 12.16 -2.31
CA LYS A 30 -29.33 12.08 -1.90
C LYS A 30 -29.64 12.85 -0.60
N ILE A 31 -28.92 13.93 -0.35
CA ILE A 31 -29.11 14.81 0.81
C ILE A 31 -29.81 16.13 0.47
N LEU A 32 -30.12 16.35 -0.81
CA LEU A 32 -30.71 17.58 -1.30
C LEU A 32 -32.01 17.97 -0.56
N THR A 33 -32.78 16.99 -0.07
CA THR A 33 -34.02 17.23 0.67
C THR A 33 -33.78 17.67 2.12
N SER A 34 -32.54 17.56 2.63
CA SER A 34 -32.20 17.91 4.01
C SER A 34 -31.39 19.22 4.08
N PRO A 35 -32.02 20.35 4.45
CA PRO A 35 -31.32 21.63 4.57
C PRO A 35 -30.14 21.61 5.54
N ARG A 36 -30.22 20.78 6.60
CA ARG A 36 -29.15 20.63 7.58
C ARG A 36 -27.91 19.99 6.93
N LEU A 37 -28.08 18.83 6.28
CA LEU A 37 -26.96 18.12 5.64
C LEU A 37 -26.33 18.95 4.51
N MET A 38 -27.16 19.74 3.79
CA MET A 38 -26.64 20.66 2.79
C MET A 38 -25.81 21.80 3.39
N LYS A 39 -26.19 22.31 4.57
CA LYS A 39 -25.37 23.29 5.29
C LYS A 39 -24.07 22.69 5.79
N ASP A 40 -24.13 21.49 6.35
CA ASP A 40 -22.95 20.77 6.82
C ASP A 40 -21.98 20.54 5.66
N LEU A 41 -22.46 20.14 4.48
CA LEU A 41 -21.65 19.98 3.27
C LEU A 41 -21.03 21.31 2.81
N ALA A 42 -21.81 22.40 2.79
CA ALA A 42 -21.31 23.72 2.42
C ALA A 42 -20.22 24.21 3.40
N TYR A 43 -20.44 23.99 4.69
CA TYR A 43 -19.46 24.32 5.72
C TYR A 43 -18.18 23.51 5.58
N GLN A 44 -18.29 22.21 5.27
CA GLN A 44 -17.16 21.37 4.98
C GLN A 44 -16.36 21.91 3.79
N TRP A 45 -17.02 22.23 2.67
CA TRP A 45 -16.37 22.79 1.49
C TRP A 45 -15.64 24.11 1.79
N LYS A 46 -16.24 24.97 2.62
CA LYS A 46 -15.57 26.17 3.09
C LYS A 46 -14.29 25.86 3.85
N THR A 47 -14.36 24.89 4.79
CA THR A 47 -13.22 24.46 5.60
C THR A 47 -12.10 23.85 4.74
N ASP A 48 -12.48 23.09 3.71
CA ASP A 48 -11.56 22.47 2.76
C ASP A 48 -11.03 23.47 1.71
N GLY A 49 -11.47 24.72 1.76
CA GLY A 49 -11.03 25.78 0.84
C GLY A 49 -11.58 25.65 -0.57
N ILE A 50 -12.70 24.94 -0.78
CA ILE A 50 -13.37 24.77 -2.08
C ILE A 50 -14.23 25.98 -2.38
N THR A 51 -13.62 27.12 -2.66
CA THR A 51 -14.33 28.38 -2.92
C THR A 51 -14.37 28.74 -4.38
N THR A 52 -13.47 28.17 -5.20
CA THR A 52 -13.35 28.47 -6.63
C THR A 52 -13.69 27.26 -7.50
N GLN A 53 -14.15 27.53 -8.73
CA GLN A 53 -14.46 26.48 -9.69
C GLN A 53 -13.24 25.61 -10.00
N ALA A 54 -12.05 26.21 -10.09
CA ALA A 54 -10.80 25.48 -10.35
C ALA A 54 -10.54 24.42 -9.26
N LYS A 55 -10.68 24.82 -7.99
CA LYS A 55 -10.50 23.90 -6.85
C LYS A 55 -11.57 22.82 -6.79
N LEU A 56 -12.82 23.19 -7.12
CA LEU A 56 -13.91 22.23 -7.21
C LEU A 56 -13.61 21.16 -8.27
N ASN A 57 -13.19 21.57 -9.47
CA ASN A 57 -12.88 20.65 -10.55
C ASN A 57 -11.73 19.69 -10.16
N GLU A 58 -10.67 20.20 -9.53
CA GLU A 58 -9.56 19.39 -9.03
C GLU A 58 -10.05 18.28 -8.10
N ILE A 59 -10.92 18.62 -7.15
CA ILE A 59 -11.45 17.65 -6.19
C ILE A 59 -12.41 16.65 -6.85
N LEU A 60 -13.26 17.09 -7.76
CA LEU A 60 -14.16 16.20 -8.49
C LEU A 60 -13.41 15.23 -9.41
N GLU A 61 -12.34 15.67 -10.05
CA GLU A 61 -11.48 14.79 -10.86
C GLU A 61 -10.77 13.77 -9.99
N ARG A 62 -10.22 14.19 -8.84
CA ARG A 62 -9.62 13.30 -7.85
C ARG A 62 -10.62 12.25 -7.35
N ASP A 63 -11.80 12.67 -6.93
CA ASP A 63 -12.83 11.76 -6.41
C ASP A 63 -13.29 10.76 -7.48
N ARG A 64 -13.44 11.21 -8.73
CA ARG A 64 -13.73 10.34 -9.86
C ARG A 64 -12.62 9.31 -10.08
N HIS A 65 -11.36 9.73 -10.01
CA HIS A 65 -10.22 8.84 -10.14
C HIS A 65 -10.20 7.77 -9.03
N VAL A 66 -10.46 8.18 -7.77
CA VAL A 66 -10.61 7.23 -6.65
C VAL A 66 -11.75 6.24 -6.91
N GLU A 67 -12.92 6.72 -7.36
CA GLU A 67 -14.06 5.83 -7.67
C GLU A 67 -13.73 4.81 -8.78
N GLU A 68 -13.01 5.22 -9.81
CA GLU A 68 -12.58 4.33 -10.89
C GLU A 68 -11.59 3.26 -10.39
N LEU A 69 -10.63 3.64 -9.55
CA LEU A 69 -9.71 2.70 -8.91
C LEU A 69 -10.42 1.74 -7.95
N VAL A 70 -11.38 2.21 -7.17
CA VAL A 70 -12.21 1.36 -6.29
C VAL A 70 -12.99 0.34 -7.10
N LYS A 71 -13.60 0.75 -8.21
CA LYS A 71 -14.32 -0.16 -9.12
C LYS A 71 -13.36 -1.20 -9.73
N LEU A 72 -12.20 -0.77 -10.20
CA LEU A 72 -11.18 -1.67 -10.76
C LEU A 72 -10.70 -2.68 -9.72
N MET A 73 -10.27 -2.23 -8.55
CA MET A 73 -9.76 -3.10 -7.50
C MET A 73 -10.84 -4.08 -6.98
N GLY A 74 -12.09 -3.62 -6.86
CA GLY A 74 -13.22 -4.47 -6.52
C GLY A 74 -13.45 -5.59 -7.55
N LYS A 75 -13.35 -5.25 -8.85
CA LYS A 75 -13.47 -6.22 -9.95
C LYS A 75 -12.32 -7.23 -9.95
N LEU A 76 -11.08 -6.76 -9.82
CA LEU A 76 -9.88 -7.60 -9.85
C LEU A 76 -9.82 -8.53 -8.63
N SER A 77 -10.08 -8.01 -7.44
CA SER A 77 -10.10 -8.80 -6.20
C SER A 77 -11.34 -9.69 -6.05
N ARG A 78 -12.32 -9.57 -6.95
CA ARG A 78 -13.59 -10.31 -6.94
C ARG A 78 -14.33 -10.24 -5.59
N ARG A 79 -14.18 -9.15 -4.87
CA ARG A 79 -14.81 -8.93 -3.57
C ARG A 79 -15.30 -7.49 -3.44
N ARG A 80 -16.28 -7.28 -2.56
CA ARG A 80 -16.68 -5.94 -2.18
C ARG A 80 -15.60 -5.34 -1.26
N LEU A 81 -15.14 -4.14 -1.60
CA LEU A 81 -14.17 -3.40 -0.80
C LEU A 81 -14.85 -2.80 0.43
N ASN A 82 -14.15 -2.80 1.54
CA ASN A 82 -14.59 -2.17 2.80
C ASN A 82 -14.04 -0.74 2.92
N GLY A 83 -14.44 -0.02 4.00
CA GLY A 83 -13.97 1.35 4.23
C GLY A 83 -12.45 1.49 4.28
N VAL A 84 -11.77 0.57 4.94
CA VAL A 84 -10.29 0.56 5.04
C VAL A 84 -9.63 0.37 3.67
N ASP A 85 -10.22 -0.47 2.81
CA ASP A 85 -9.74 -0.66 1.44
C ASP A 85 -9.88 0.64 0.62
N ILE A 86 -11.01 1.34 0.77
CA ILE A 86 -11.28 2.61 0.08
C ILE A 86 -10.31 3.69 0.56
N GLU A 87 -10.10 3.83 1.86
CA GLU A 87 -9.12 4.77 2.43
C GLU A 87 -7.70 4.51 1.91
N ARG A 88 -7.33 3.24 1.76
CA ARG A 88 -6.05 2.83 1.18
C ARG A 88 -5.92 3.28 -0.27
N ILE A 89 -6.94 3.04 -1.09
CA ILE A 89 -6.96 3.46 -2.49
C ILE A 89 -6.93 5.00 -2.60
N THR A 90 -7.66 5.70 -1.74
CA THR A 90 -7.62 7.16 -1.67
C THR A 90 -6.21 7.67 -1.40
N ARG A 91 -5.50 7.02 -0.46
CA ARG A 91 -4.09 7.34 -0.18
C ARG A 91 -3.17 7.11 -1.39
N TRP A 92 -3.41 6.09 -2.19
CA TRP A 92 -2.62 5.87 -3.40
C TRP A 92 -2.74 7.04 -4.38
N VAL A 93 -3.95 7.60 -4.53
CA VAL A 93 -4.18 8.78 -5.36
C VAL A 93 -3.51 10.01 -4.75
N ASP A 94 -3.73 10.27 -3.45
CA ASP A 94 -3.27 11.49 -2.78
C ASP A 94 -1.75 11.55 -2.61
N THR A 95 -1.11 10.41 -2.37
CA THR A 95 0.33 10.37 -2.02
C THR A 95 1.19 9.97 -3.20
N PHE A 96 0.70 9.10 -4.07
CA PHE A 96 1.52 8.48 -5.12
C PHE A 96 1.10 8.90 -6.53
N ASP A 97 -0.02 9.62 -6.67
CA ASP A 97 -0.58 10.01 -7.98
C ASP A 97 -0.65 8.83 -8.97
N ILE A 98 -1.14 7.69 -8.48
CA ILE A 98 -1.13 6.42 -9.21
C ILE A 98 -2.20 6.41 -10.31
N SER A 99 -1.78 6.13 -11.54
CA SER A 99 -2.69 5.91 -12.66
C SER A 99 -3.43 4.56 -12.54
N ILE A 100 -4.60 4.47 -13.18
CA ILE A 100 -5.41 3.25 -13.24
C ILE A 100 -4.60 2.08 -13.81
N GLU A 101 -3.80 2.36 -14.85
CA GLU A 101 -2.96 1.36 -15.53
C GLU A 101 -1.84 0.83 -14.62
N MET A 102 -1.23 1.70 -13.82
CA MET A 102 -0.23 1.28 -12.83
C MET A 102 -0.84 0.39 -11.75
N ALA A 103 -2.02 0.75 -11.25
CA ALA A 103 -2.72 -0.05 -10.24
C ALA A 103 -3.13 -1.43 -10.78
N ASP A 104 -3.65 -1.51 -12.01
CA ASP A 104 -3.97 -2.77 -12.68
C ASP A 104 -2.71 -3.63 -12.84
N TYR A 105 -1.62 -3.04 -13.29
CA TYR A 105 -0.36 -3.75 -13.47
C TYR A 105 0.24 -4.22 -12.15
N ALA A 106 0.21 -3.41 -11.09
CA ALA A 106 0.65 -3.81 -9.76
C ALA A 106 -0.15 -5.01 -9.23
N PHE A 107 -1.45 -5.04 -9.48
CA PHE A 107 -2.29 -6.19 -9.14
C PHE A 107 -1.84 -7.44 -9.90
N ARG A 108 -1.67 -7.35 -11.22
CA ARG A 108 -1.23 -8.49 -12.07
C ARG A 108 0.15 -9.00 -11.71
N CYS A 109 1.08 -8.16 -11.32
CA CYS A 109 2.40 -8.59 -10.85
C CYS A 109 2.34 -9.51 -9.63
N ASN A 110 1.24 -9.49 -8.88
CA ASN A 110 1.03 -10.32 -7.70
C ASN A 110 0.16 -11.57 -7.96
N GLU A 111 -0.34 -11.80 -9.19
CA GLU A 111 -1.24 -12.93 -9.52
C GLU A 111 -0.68 -14.31 -9.16
N PHE A 112 0.64 -14.46 -9.10
CA PHE A 112 1.29 -15.73 -8.73
C PHE A 112 1.08 -16.14 -7.26
N ARG A 113 0.60 -15.23 -6.40
CA ARG A 113 0.44 -15.48 -4.96
C ARG A 113 -0.89 -16.12 -4.57
N GLY A 114 -1.79 -16.34 -5.53
CA GLY A 114 -3.09 -17.00 -5.32
C GLY A 114 -4.16 -16.10 -4.68
N ASN A 115 -3.93 -15.57 -3.48
CA ASN A 115 -4.82 -14.62 -2.79
C ASN A 115 -4.14 -13.25 -2.71
N ILE A 116 -4.47 -12.38 -3.66
CA ILE A 116 -3.92 -11.03 -3.71
C ILE A 116 -4.73 -10.13 -2.78
N THR A 117 -4.03 -9.47 -1.87
CA THR A 117 -4.59 -8.43 -1.01
C THR A 117 -4.24 -7.04 -1.55
N LEU A 118 -5.03 -6.02 -1.19
CA LEU A 118 -4.68 -4.64 -1.54
C LEU A 118 -3.38 -4.19 -0.87
N LYS A 119 -2.98 -4.85 0.21
CA LYS A 119 -1.68 -4.61 0.85
C LYS A 119 -0.53 -5.05 -0.06
N ASP A 120 -0.65 -6.19 -0.73
CA ASP A 120 0.38 -6.65 -1.68
C ASP A 120 0.52 -5.70 -2.87
N VAL A 121 -0.61 -5.13 -3.33
CA VAL A 121 -0.61 -4.10 -4.38
C VAL A 121 0.08 -2.84 -3.89
N GLU A 122 -0.25 -2.36 -2.68
CA GLU A 122 0.39 -1.19 -2.06
C GLU A 122 1.90 -1.37 -1.91
N GLU A 123 2.35 -2.52 -1.42
CA GLU A 123 3.78 -2.85 -1.30
C GLU A 123 4.50 -2.76 -2.66
N LYS A 124 3.84 -3.21 -3.73
CA LYS A 124 4.39 -3.11 -5.09
C LYS A 124 4.46 -1.66 -5.57
N LEU A 125 3.42 -0.86 -5.32
CA LEU A 125 3.39 0.56 -5.65
C LEU A 125 4.46 1.34 -4.90
N ILE A 126 4.66 1.06 -3.61
CA ILE A 126 5.72 1.65 -2.79
C ILE A 126 7.11 1.29 -3.36
N GLN A 127 7.32 0.03 -3.74
CA GLN A 127 8.58 -0.41 -4.34
C GLN A 127 8.89 0.37 -5.63
N TRP A 128 7.90 0.64 -6.47
CA TRP A 128 8.08 1.45 -7.67
C TRP A 128 8.34 2.91 -7.35
N LEU A 129 7.67 3.46 -6.35
CA LEU A 129 7.90 4.83 -5.90
C LEU A 129 9.33 5.03 -5.37
N GLU A 130 9.83 4.09 -4.56
CA GLU A 130 11.22 4.09 -4.06
C GLU A 130 12.26 4.01 -5.20
N ALA A 131 11.88 3.39 -6.32
CA ALA A 131 12.70 3.33 -7.54
C ALA A 131 12.48 4.52 -8.49
N ASP A 132 11.74 5.57 -8.07
CA ASP A 132 11.34 6.75 -8.87
C ASP A 132 10.61 6.41 -10.19
N ILE A 133 9.79 5.35 -10.15
CA ILE A 133 8.99 4.89 -11.28
C ILE A 133 7.61 5.54 -11.18
N LYS A 134 7.29 6.41 -12.16
CA LYS A 134 6.05 7.19 -12.19
C LYS A 134 5.05 6.76 -13.26
N ASN A 135 5.51 5.98 -14.23
CA ASN A 135 4.74 5.62 -15.41
C ASN A 135 4.66 4.11 -15.58
N TYR A 136 3.56 3.65 -16.20
CA TYR A 136 3.33 2.25 -16.54
C TYR A 136 4.50 1.62 -17.32
N ASP A 137 5.01 2.31 -18.36
CA ASP A 137 6.10 1.78 -19.20
C ASP A 137 7.39 1.54 -18.39
N GLN A 138 7.71 2.47 -17.48
CA GLN A 138 8.85 2.32 -16.56
C GLN A 138 8.67 1.13 -15.62
N ALA A 139 7.45 0.94 -15.09
CA ALA A 139 7.12 -0.18 -14.23
C ALA A 139 7.29 -1.52 -14.97
N VAL A 140 6.86 -1.61 -16.22
CA VAL A 140 7.01 -2.81 -17.05
C VAL A 140 8.50 -3.13 -17.32
N ILE A 141 9.31 -2.12 -17.61
CA ILE A 141 10.76 -2.30 -17.82
C ILE A 141 11.42 -2.80 -16.54
N PHE A 142 11.13 -2.15 -15.41
CA PHE A 142 11.67 -2.51 -14.10
C PHE A 142 11.36 -3.95 -13.70
N GLU A 143 10.12 -4.39 -13.86
CA GLU A 143 9.71 -5.76 -13.52
C GLU A 143 10.41 -6.79 -14.44
N LYS A 144 10.55 -6.50 -15.74
CA LYS A 144 11.30 -7.37 -16.66
C LYS A 144 12.78 -7.52 -16.29
N GLU A 145 13.41 -6.44 -15.81
CA GLU A 145 14.79 -6.46 -15.34
C GLU A 145 14.93 -7.26 -14.04
N ASN A 146 14.02 -7.04 -13.09
CA ASN A 146 13.96 -7.79 -11.84
C ASN A 146 13.76 -9.30 -12.07
N GLU A 147 12.90 -9.67 -13.02
CA GLU A 147 12.75 -11.08 -13.41
C GLU A 147 14.06 -11.71 -13.96
N LYS A 148 14.77 -10.98 -14.81
CA LYS A 148 16.07 -11.45 -15.33
C LYS A 148 17.08 -11.66 -14.21
N ILE A 149 17.16 -10.70 -13.28
CA ILE A 149 18.04 -10.79 -12.10
C ILE A 149 17.67 -11.99 -11.22
N ASN A 150 16.38 -12.19 -10.97
CA ASN A 150 15.91 -13.30 -10.15
C ASN A 150 16.14 -14.66 -10.82
N LYS A 151 15.93 -14.76 -12.13
CA LYS A 151 16.26 -15.97 -12.91
C LYS A 151 17.76 -16.29 -12.86
N SER A 152 18.62 -15.28 -12.99
CA SER A 152 20.09 -15.46 -12.90
C SER A 152 20.54 -15.88 -11.49
N LYS A 153 19.94 -15.33 -10.44
CA LYS A 153 20.19 -15.73 -9.03
C LYS A 153 19.72 -17.16 -8.75
N ALA A 154 18.56 -17.56 -9.30
CA ALA A 154 18.05 -18.92 -9.16
C ALA A 154 18.94 -19.96 -9.86
N THR A 155 19.47 -19.62 -11.04
CA THR A 155 20.41 -20.50 -11.77
C THR A 155 21.72 -20.64 -11.02
N ARG A 156 22.26 -19.56 -10.43
CA ARG A 156 23.46 -19.61 -9.58
C ARG A 156 23.27 -20.46 -8.30
N ARG A 157 22.06 -20.44 -7.72
CA ARG A 157 21.74 -21.28 -6.54
C ARG A 157 21.64 -22.76 -6.90
N LYS A 158 21.08 -23.11 -8.07
CA LYS A 158 21.04 -24.51 -8.55
C LYS A 158 22.43 -25.07 -8.90
N GLY A 159 23.36 -24.22 -9.33
CA GLY A 159 24.74 -24.62 -9.57
C GLY A 159 25.61 -24.83 -8.33
N LYS A 160 25.13 -24.38 -7.17
CA LYS A 160 25.74 -24.60 -5.84
C LYS A 160 25.06 -25.68 -5.02
N THR A 161 24.25 -26.55 -5.61
CA THR A 161 23.86 -27.78 -4.92
C THR A 161 25.15 -28.57 -4.73
N ASN A 162 25.69 -28.54 -3.51
CA ASN A 162 26.66 -29.49 -3.05
C ASN A 162 26.14 -30.86 -3.47
N VAL A 163 26.89 -31.52 -4.35
CA VAL A 163 26.71 -32.94 -4.59
C VAL A 163 27.04 -33.60 -3.26
N TYR A 164 26.01 -33.81 -2.44
CA TYR A 164 26.15 -34.69 -1.27
C TYR A 164 26.47 -36.06 -1.84
N ARG A 165 27.78 -36.37 -1.97
CA ARG A 165 28.23 -37.70 -2.31
C ARG A 165 27.68 -38.62 -1.19
N THR A 166 26.94 -39.61 -1.59
CA THR A 166 26.44 -40.61 -0.64
C THR A 166 27.62 -41.28 0.03
N GLY A 167 27.46 -41.72 1.27
CA GLY A 167 28.55 -42.39 1.99
C GLY A 167 29.12 -43.62 1.24
N ALA A 168 28.38 -44.20 0.30
CA ALA A 168 28.84 -45.25 -0.62
C ALA A 168 29.82 -44.70 -1.68
N GLU A 169 29.58 -43.49 -2.20
CA GLU A 169 30.50 -42.87 -3.19
C GLU A 169 31.81 -42.40 -2.54
N MET A 170 31.75 -41.92 -1.28
CA MET A 170 32.96 -41.59 -0.51
C MET A 170 33.84 -42.82 -0.27
N LYS A 171 33.24 -43.95 0.13
CA LYS A 171 33.98 -45.22 0.30
C LYS A 171 34.53 -45.77 -1.01
N ALA A 172 33.89 -45.50 -2.16
CA ALA A 172 34.40 -45.93 -3.46
C ALA A 172 35.64 -45.12 -3.87
N LEU A 173 35.68 -43.81 -3.59
CA LEU A 173 36.82 -42.92 -3.81
C LEU A 173 38.04 -43.28 -2.92
N GLU A 174 37.81 -43.59 -1.66
CA GLU A 174 38.85 -44.03 -0.76
C GLU A 174 39.53 -45.34 -1.24
N ARG A 175 38.76 -46.23 -1.89
CA ARG A 175 39.31 -47.49 -2.46
C ARG A 175 40.11 -47.24 -3.74
N GLN A 176 39.99 -46.12 -4.38
CA GLN A 176 40.72 -45.75 -5.58
C GLN A 176 42.01 -44.96 -5.31
N GLY A 177 42.33 -44.66 -4.06
CA GLY A 177 43.61 -44.07 -3.66
C GLY A 177 43.80 -42.60 -4.01
N GLU A 178 42.75 -41.86 -4.37
CA GLU A 178 42.86 -40.41 -4.53
C GLU A 178 42.90 -39.74 -3.15
N PRO A 179 43.93 -38.92 -2.82
CA PRO A 179 44.00 -38.25 -1.54
C PRO A 179 42.88 -37.19 -1.52
N GLY A 180 41.87 -37.45 -0.70
CA GLY A 180 40.79 -36.50 -0.47
C GLY A 180 41.36 -35.17 -0.02
N SER A 181 41.13 -34.10 -0.76
CA SER A 181 41.43 -32.76 -0.34
C SER A 181 40.60 -32.45 0.89
N ILE A 182 41.23 -32.51 2.05
CA ILE A 182 40.67 -32.04 3.32
C ILE A 182 40.56 -30.53 3.19
N ILE A 183 39.37 -30.08 2.82
CA ILE A 183 39.03 -28.66 3.01
C ILE A 183 38.84 -28.47 4.52
N LYS A 184 39.89 -27.97 5.16
CA LYS A 184 39.76 -27.45 6.53
C LYS A 184 38.72 -26.33 6.52
N SER A 185 37.58 -26.56 7.10
CA SER A 185 36.62 -25.54 7.45
C SER A 185 37.13 -24.78 8.68
N GLU A 186 38.02 -23.83 8.45
CA GLU A 186 38.26 -22.74 9.41
C GLU A 186 37.24 -21.68 9.09
N ASP A 187 36.11 -21.75 9.76
CA ASP A 187 35.19 -20.65 10.07
C ASP A 187 33.94 -21.23 10.76
N ALA A 188 34.19 -21.90 11.89
CA ALA A 188 33.16 -22.19 12.88
C ALA A 188 33.61 -21.60 14.19
N GLY A 189 33.49 -20.33 14.31
CA GLY A 189 33.81 -19.62 15.54
C GLY A 189 33.09 -18.30 15.62
N VAL A 190 31.94 -18.30 16.18
CA VAL A 190 31.47 -17.39 17.24
C VAL A 190 29.99 -17.71 17.49
N ILE A 191 29.72 -18.72 18.29
CA ILE A 191 28.47 -18.81 19.00
C ILE A 191 28.71 -18.06 20.30
N ASN A 192 28.23 -16.81 20.36
CA ASN A 192 28.10 -16.09 21.61
C ASN A 192 26.99 -16.77 22.44
N GLN A 193 27.39 -17.54 23.40
CA GLN A 193 26.60 -17.90 24.58
C GLN A 193 26.33 -16.60 25.35
N ILE A 194 25.10 -16.11 25.30
CA ILE A 194 24.60 -15.25 26.36
C ILE A 194 23.83 -16.14 27.30
N SER A 195 24.55 -16.50 28.35
CA SER A 195 24.02 -17.13 29.54
C SER A 195 23.00 -16.24 30.21
N GLY A 196 21.93 -16.87 30.68
CA GLY A 196 20.86 -16.19 31.38
C GLY A 196 21.36 -15.49 32.65
N ASP A 197 20.66 -14.45 32.98
CA ASP A 197 20.52 -14.01 34.34
C ASP A 197 19.04 -13.78 34.64
N THR A 198 18.54 -14.61 35.53
CA THR A 198 17.22 -14.57 36.11
C THR A 198 17.25 -13.54 37.23
N GLY A 199 16.65 -12.36 36.95
CA GLY A 199 16.39 -11.36 37.98
C GLY A 199 14.90 -11.18 38.16
N SER A 200 14.36 -11.89 39.14
CA SER A 200 13.05 -11.62 39.74
C SER A 200 13.07 -10.26 40.42
N ALA A 201 12.10 -9.40 40.09
CA ALA A 201 11.72 -8.30 40.98
C ALA A 201 10.25 -7.99 40.74
N ASP A 202 9.48 -8.41 41.72
CA ASP A 202 8.12 -7.94 42.00
C ASP A 202 8.12 -6.40 42.15
N GLY A 203 7.13 -5.74 41.60
CA GLY A 203 6.94 -4.29 41.74
C GLY A 203 5.54 -3.89 41.35
N ASP A 204 4.67 -3.91 42.32
CA ASP A 204 3.35 -3.27 42.32
C ASP A 204 3.39 -1.84 41.74
N GLY A 205 2.40 -1.50 40.91
CA GLY A 205 2.27 -0.14 40.36
C GLY A 205 0.93 0.06 39.69
N ASN A 206 -0.13 -0.31 40.34
CA ASN A 206 -1.50 0.09 40.06
C ASN A 206 -1.67 1.56 40.46
N ASP A 207 -1.60 2.51 39.50
CA ASP A 207 -2.18 3.84 39.66
C ASP A 207 -2.07 4.68 38.38
N LEU A 208 -3.02 4.55 37.45
CA LEU A 208 -3.30 5.56 36.40
C LEU A 208 -4.71 5.41 35.79
N LEU A 209 -5.69 5.07 36.62
CA LEU A 209 -7.12 5.15 36.28
C LEU A 209 -7.86 6.10 37.21
N ARG A 210 -7.45 7.38 37.25
CA ARG A 210 -8.23 8.45 37.87
C ARG A 210 -7.72 9.80 37.37
N MET A 211 -8.16 10.19 36.19
CA MET A 211 -8.23 11.60 35.79
C MET A 211 -8.89 11.69 34.41
N PHE A 212 -10.20 11.65 34.41
CA PHE A 212 -11.08 12.34 33.45
C PHE A 212 -12.50 11.97 33.87
N GLY A 213 -12.95 12.67 34.91
CA GLY A 213 -14.33 12.84 35.29
C GLY A 213 -14.44 14.29 35.78
N ASP A 214 -15.05 15.06 34.93
CA ASP A 214 -16.08 16.07 35.19
C ASP A 214 -16.36 16.78 33.88
#